data_6724862b9ad5d5a5ae86f7e227bd6fbb
#
_entry.id   6724862b9ad5d5a5ae86f7e227bd6fbb
#
_cell.length_a   1.000
_cell.length_b   1.000
_cell.length_c   1.000
_cell.angle_alpha   90.00
_cell.angle_beta   90.00
_cell.angle_gamma   90.00
#
_symmetry.space_group_name_H-M   'P 1'
#
loop_
_entity.id
_entity.type
_entity.pdbx_description
1 polymer ?
#
loop_
_entity_poly.entity_id
_entity_poly.type
_entity_poly.pdbx_seq_one_letter_code
_entity_poly.pdbx_strand_id
1 'polypeptide(L)'
;MKVLTKAASAIGDGLVAGFVGTAAMTVSSTIEARLRHRAASTAPARATAKALGIRAFDSDLAQARFNDLSHWGYGTGWGVVRGILGAAGVPAATATAAHGAAVWGSAAVSLPALDVAPPFVFWGREEVAIDVLHHTVYAVATGAAYELIAAGRRNGGG
;
A
#
# COMPACT_ATOMS: atom_id res chain seq x y z
N MET A 1 -2.55 29.04 -9.29
CA MET A 1 -3.78 28.30 -8.97
C MET A 1 -3.87 26.95 -9.71
N LYS A 2 -3.75 26.88 -11.05
CA LYS A 2 -3.89 25.59 -11.82
C LYS A 2 -2.96 24.45 -11.35
N VAL A 3 -1.70 24.76 -10.96
CA VAL A 3 -0.72 23.74 -10.50
C VAL A 3 -1.14 23.15 -9.15
N LEU A 4 -1.54 23.99 -8.20
CA LEU A 4 -2.00 23.55 -6.88
C LEU A 4 -3.27 22.70 -6.97
N THR A 5 -4.21 23.09 -7.82
CA THR A 5 -5.43 22.29 -8.05
C THR A 5 -5.10 20.93 -8.66
N LYS A 6 -4.17 20.88 -9.64
CA LYS A 6 -3.73 19.62 -10.24
C LYS A 6 -3.04 18.71 -9.21
N ALA A 7 -2.19 19.28 -8.36
CA ALA A 7 -1.51 18.51 -7.30
C ALA A 7 -2.50 17.98 -6.27
N ALA A 8 -3.44 18.82 -5.79
CA ALA A 8 -4.46 18.40 -4.84
C ALA A 8 -5.35 17.29 -5.40
N SER A 9 -5.77 17.41 -6.67
CA SER A 9 -6.52 16.35 -7.35
C SER A 9 -5.73 15.05 -7.44
N ALA A 10 -4.45 15.12 -7.82
CA ALA A 10 -3.59 13.94 -7.92
C ALA A 10 -3.43 13.22 -6.58
N ILE A 11 -3.28 13.98 -5.48
CA ILE A 11 -3.23 13.43 -4.13
C ILE A 11 -4.57 12.77 -3.77
N GLY A 12 -5.70 13.45 -3.97
CA GLY A 12 -7.01 12.92 -3.65
C GLY A 12 -7.34 11.65 -4.45
N ASP A 13 -7.09 11.65 -5.76
CA ASP A 13 -7.29 10.48 -6.64
C ASP A 13 -6.37 9.33 -6.22
N GLY A 14 -5.13 9.64 -5.89
CA GLY A 14 -4.16 8.69 -5.37
C GLY A 14 -4.63 8.03 -4.08
N LEU A 15 -5.14 8.81 -3.11
CA LEU A 15 -5.67 8.27 -1.85
C LEU A 15 -6.85 7.33 -2.09
N VAL A 16 -7.81 7.72 -2.93
CA VAL A 16 -8.96 6.85 -3.27
C VAL A 16 -8.48 5.56 -3.96
N ALA A 17 -7.57 5.68 -4.91
CA ALA A 17 -6.99 4.52 -5.59
C ALA A 17 -6.21 3.61 -4.62
N GLY A 18 -5.42 4.19 -3.71
CA GLY A 18 -4.69 3.46 -2.68
C GLY A 18 -5.60 2.72 -1.70
N PHE A 19 -6.74 3.32 -1.34
CA PHE A 19 -7.75 2.64 -0.54
C PHE A 19 -8.29 1.39 -1.26
N VAL A 20 -8.61 1.49 -2.56
CA VAL A 20 -9.05 0.35 -3.38
C VAL A 20 -7.96 -0.73 -3.45
N GLY A 21 -6.70 -0.33 -3.66
CA GLY A 21 -5.57 -1.25 -3.66
C GLY A 21 -5.40 -1.96 -2.32
N THR A 22 -5.53 -1.24 -1.20
CA THR A 22 -5.48 -1.81 0.14
C THR A 22 -6.60 -2.81 0.37
N ALA A 23 -7.82 -2.51 -0.07
CA ALA A 23 -8.94 -3.45 -0.01
C ALA A 23 -8.67 -4.73 -0.80
N ALA A 24 -8.17 -4.61 -2.03
CA ALA A 24 -7.83 -5.76 -2.87
C ALA A 24 -6.72 -6.63 -2.24
N MET A 25 -5.66 -5.99 -1.72
CA MET A 25 -4.60 -6.69 -1.00
C MET A 25 -5.11 -7.39 0.27
N THR A 26 -5.98 -6.74 1.02
CA THR A 26 -6.60 -7.32 2.23
C THR A 26 -7.39 -8.57 1.89
N VAL A 27 -8.19 -8.54 0.83
CA VAL A 27 -8.91 -9.74 0.35
C VAL A 27 -7.94 -10.84 -0.04
N SER A 28 -6.93 -10.53 -0.85
CA SER A 28 -5.91 -11.49 -1.31
C SER A 28 -5.18 -12.13 -0.14
N SER A 29 -4.67 -11.33 0.81
CA SER A 29 -3.92 -11.83 1.96
C SER A 29 -4.80 -12.58 2.97
N THR A 30 -6.08 -12.20 3.11
CA THR A 30 -7.03 -12.91 3.97
C THR A 30 -7.34 -14.31 3.42
N ILE A 31 -7.53 -14.42 2.10
CA ILE A 31 -7.76 -15.72 1.45
C ILE A 31 -6.55 -16.63 1.66
N GLU A 32 -5.36 -16.11 1.38
CA GLU A 32 -4.10 -16.84 1.54
C GLU A 32 -3.88 -17.28 3.00
N ALA A 33 -4.07 -16.37 3.97
CA ALA A 33 -3.90 -16.67 5.38
C ALA A 33 -4.85 -17.79 5.87
N ARG A 34 -6.10 -17.79 5.37
CA ARG A 34 -7.07 -18.86 5.66
C ARG A 34 -6.65 -20.20 5.04
N LEU A 35 -6.21 -20.21 3.80
CA LEU A 35 -5.77 -21.43 3.10
C LEU A 35 -4.54 -22.05 3.76
N ARG A 36 -3.63 -21.23 4.28
CA ARG A 36 -2.41 -21.66 4.95
C ARG A 36 -2.54 -21.79 6.48
N HIS A 37 -3.73 -21.57 7.03
CA HIS A 37 -3.99 -21.64 8.48
C HIS A 37 -3.04 -20.78 9.32
N ARG A 38 -2.68 -19.58 8.83
CA ARG A 38 -1.78 -18.65 9.51
C ARG A 38 -2.50 -17.37 9.95
N ALA A 39 -1.93 -16.66 10.92
CA ALA A 39 -2.42 -15.34 11.32
C ALA A 39 -2.14 -14.28 10.22
N ALA A 40 -2.95 -13.23 10.21
CA ALA A 40 -2.71 -12.06 9.37
C ALA A 40 -1.39 -11.37 9.75
N SER A 41 -0.74 -10.74 8.76
CA SER A 41 0.49 -10.00 9.00
C SER A 41 0.25 -8.74 9.84
N THR A 42 1.06 -8.56 10.87
CA THR A 42 1.10 -7.34 11.69
C THR A 42 2.33 -6.45 11.36
N ALA A 43 3.05 -6.77 10.29
CA ALA A 43 4.30 -6.08 9.94
C ALA A 43 4.12 -4.56 9.74
N PRO A 44 3.09 -4.04 9.05
CA PRO A 44 2.87 -2.60 8.92
C PRO A 44 2.69 -1.91 10.27
N ALA A 45 1.89 -2.53 11.16
CA ALA A 45 1.65 -1.97 12.49
C ALA A 45 2.90 -2.00 13.38
N ARG A 46 3.66 -3.08 13.34
CA ARG A 46 4.93 -3.20 14.08
C ARG A 46 5.95 -2.17 13.60
N ALA A 47 6.05 -1.97 12.29
CA ALA A 47 6.93 -0.96 11.71
C ALA A 47 6.50 0.46 12.12
N THR A 48 5.20 0.77 12.04
CA THR A 48 4.64 2.06 12.45
C THR A 48 4.86 2.30 13.95
N ALA A 49 4.59 1.31 14.80
CA ALA A 49 4.80 1.41 16.25
C ALA A 49 6.28 1.71 16.58
N LYS A 50 7.21 0.99 15.95
CA LYS A 50 8.65 1.23 16.14
C LYS A 50 9.07 2.61 15.66
N ALA A 51 8.61 3.05 14.50
CA ALA A 51 8.90 4.38 13.97
C ALA A 51 8.38 5.51 14.88
N LEU A 52 7.24 5.29 15.55
CA LEU A 52 6.62 6.24 16.48
C LEU A 52 7.11 6.08 17.94
N GLY A 53 7.98 5.11 18.23
CA GLY A 53 8.45 4.85 19.58
C GLY A 53 7.41 4.25 20.52
N ILE A 54 6.33 3.67 19.98
CA ILE A 54 5.27 3.01 20.75
C ILE A 54 5.77 1.65 21.20
N ARG A 55 5.88 1.44 22.51
CA ARG A 55 6.43 0.21 23.10
C ARG A 55 5.37 -0.74 23.63
N ALA A 56 4.21 -0.23 24.01
CA ALA A 56 3.09 -0.99 24.55
C ALA A 56 1.76 -0.33 24.20
N PHE A 57 0.69 -1.09 24.28
CA PHE A 57 -0.69 -0.63 24.15
C PHE A 57 -1.42 -0.89 25.46
N ASP A 58 -2.37 0.00 25.79
CA ASP A 58 -3.14 -0.08 27.04
C ASP A 58 -4.11 -1.27 27.08
N SER A 59 -4.42 -1.85 25.90
CA SER A 59 -5.30 -3.00 25.78
C SER A 59 -5.14 -3.69 24.41
N ASP A 60 -5.56 -4.96 24.33
CA ASP A 60 -5.64 -5.71 23.07
C ASP A 60 -6.50 -5.01 22.02
N LEU A 61 -7.57 -4.34 22.45
CA LEU A 61 -8.45 -3.56 21.57
C LEU A 61 -7.71 -2.34 20.99
N ALA A 62 -6.92 -1.63 21.80
CA ALA A 62 -6.10 -0.51 21.33
C ALA A 62 -5.06 -0.99 20.31
N GLN A 63 -4.42 -2.12 20.57
CA GLN A 63 -3.47 -2.74 19.64
C GLN A 63 -4.15 -3.16 18.32
N ALA A 64 -5.32 -3.81 18.39
CA ALA A 64 -6.06 -4.21 17.19
C ALA A 64 -6.45 -3.00 16.32
N ARG A 65 -7.00 -1.94 16.94
CA ARG A 65 -7.32 -0.69 16.23
C ARG A 65 -6.11 -0.03 15.60
N PHE A 66 -4.98 -0.03 16.30
CA PHE A 66 -3.73 0.49 15.77
C PHE A 66 -3.23 -0.34 14.57
N ASN A 67 -3.37 -1.67 14.62
CA ASN A 67 -3.04 -2.56 13.50
C ASN A 67 -3.88 -2.22 12.27
N ASP A 68 -5.19 -2.08 12.45
CA ASP A 68 -6.10 -1.73 11.35
C ASP A 68 -5.77 -0.35 10.78
N LEU A 69 -5.61 0.66 11.65
CA LEU A 69 -5.29 2.02 11.24
C LEU A 69 -3.96 2.07 10.47
N SER A 70 -2.94 1.35 10.96
CA SER A 70 -1.63 1.29 10.32
C SER A 70 -1.71 0.62 8.94
N HIS A 71 -2.44 -0.50 8.84
CA HIS A 71 -2.61 -1.21 7.57
C HIS A 71 -3.33 -0.33 6.53
N TRP A 72 -4.51 0.18 6.89
CA TRP A 72 -5.30 1.00 5.99
C TRP A 72 -4.66 2.36 5.69
N GLY A 73 -4.09 3.00 6.70
CA GLY A 73 -3.44 4.31 6.55
C GLY A 73 -2.19 4.23 5.68
N TYR A 74 -1.35 3.23 5.91
CA TYR A 74 -0.13 3.02 5.13
C TYR A 74 -0.45 2.70 3.66
N GLY A 75 -1.33 1.72 3.42
CA GLY A 75 -1.68 1.35 2.05
C GLY A 75 -2.39 2.47 1.29
N THR A 76 -3.35 3.16 1.93
CA THR A 76 -4.01 4.33 1.34
C THR A 76 -3.02 5.45 1.04
N GLY A 77 -2.10 5.72 1.97
CA GLY A 77 -1.08 6.76 1.82
C GLY A 77 -0.13 6.51 0.63
N TRP A 78 0.26 5.27 0.40
CA TRP A 78 1.08 4.92 -0.76
C TRP A 78 0.39 5.21 -2.11
N GLY A 79 -0.93 5.25 -2.16
CA GLY A 79 -1.67 5.67 -3.34
C GLY A 79 -1.33 7.09 -3.82
N VAL A 80 -0.86 7.98 -2.93
CA VAL A 80 -0.38 9.33 -3.29
C VAL A 80 0.77 9.25 -4.29
N VAL A 81 1.68 8.29 -4.13
CA VAL A 81 2.80 8.08 -5.08
C VAL A 81 2.25 7.75 -6.47
N ARG A 82 1.22 6.88 -6.57
CA ARG A 82 0.55 6.59 -7.84
C ARG A 82 -0.08 7.84 -8.45
N GLY A 83 -0.71 8.68 -7.62
CA GLY A 83 -1.28 9.96 -8.03
C GLY A 83 -0.23 10.91 -8.60
N ILE A 84 0.91 11.05 -7.92
CA ILE A 84 2.05 11.89 -8.36
C ILE A 84 2.60 11.40 -9.70
N LEU A 85 2.83 10.10 -9.87
CA LEU A 85 3.29 9.52 -11.14
C LEU A 85 2.32 9.81 -12.29
N GLY A 86 1.01 9.70 -12.05
CA GLY A 86 -0.01 10.05 -13.03
C GLY A 86 -0.03 11.54 -13.38
N ALA A 87 0.07 12.42 -12.38
CA ALA A 87 0.14 13.87 -12.59
C ALA A 87 1.41 14.31 -13.32
N ALA A 88 2.51 13.57 -13.18
CA ALA A 88 3.75 13.76 -13.91
C ALA A 88 3.68 13.25 -15.37
N GLY A 89 2.57 12.60 -15.76
CA GLY A 89 2.37 12.10 -17.13
C GLY A 89 3.08 10.77 -17.41
N VAL A 90 3.47 10.03 -16.37
CA VAL A 90 4.07 8.70 -16.55
C VAL A 90 3.02 7.75 -17.14
N PRO A 91 3.33 6.98 -18.20
CA PRO A 91 2.39 6.03 -18.79
C PRO A 91 1.83 5.04 -17.76
N ALA A 92 0.54 4.71 -17.85
CA ALA A 92 -0.20 3.95 -16.84
C ALA A 92 0.49 2.65 -16.39
N ALA A 93 0.95 1.83 -17.34
CA ALA A 93 1.64 0.57 -17.03
C ALA A 93 2.97 0.81 -16.31
N THR A 94 3.76 1.78 -16.76
CA THR A 94 5.04 2.15 -16.12
C THR A 94 4.81 2.72 -14.73
N ALA A 95 3.81 3.59 -14.56
CA ALA A 95 3.46 4.15 -13.26
C ALA A 95 3.01 3.06 -12.26
N THR A 96 2.23 2.09 -12.73
CA THR A 96 1.78 0.96 -11.89
C THR A 96 2.96 0.07 -11.49
N ALA A 97 3.86 -0.26 -12.43
CA ALA A 97 5.04 -1.06 -12.13
C ALA A 97 6.00 -0.33 -11.18
N ALA A 98 6.28 0.95 -11.43
CA ALA A 98 7.14 1.77 -10.58
C ALA A 98 6.55 1.94 -9.17
N HIS A 99 5.23 2.16 -9.06
CA HIS A 99 4.53 2.24 -7.79
C HIS A 99 4.65 0.93 -7.01
N GLY A 100 4.34 -0.22 -7.64
CA GLY A 100 4.47 -1.53 -7.02
C GLY A 100 5.89 -1.83 -6.54
N ALA A 101 6.89 -1.54 -7.37
CA ALA A 101 8.30 -1.68 -7.02
C ALA A 101 8.70 -0.77 -5.84
N ALA A 102 8.20 0.46 -5.79
CA ALA A 102 8.47 1.39 -4.70
C ALA A 102 7.83 0.91 -3.38
N VAL A 103 6.57 0.46 -3.41
CA VAL A 103 5.88 -0.06 -2.22
C VAL A 103 6.59 -1.30 -1.68
N TRP A 104 6.81 -2.30 -2.52
CA TRP A 104 7.45 -3.54 -2.12
C TRP A 104 8.91 -3.31 -1.69
N GLY A 105 9.67 -2.55 -2.48
CA GLY A 105 11.06 -2.22 -2.18
C GLY A 105 11.23 -1.44 -0.88
N SER A 106 10.29 -0.52 -0.58
CA SER A 106 10.31 0.20 0.70
C SER A 106 10.11 -0.74 1.89
N ALA A 107 9.20 -1.71 1.78
CA ALA A 107 9.00 -2.72 2.81
C ALA A 107 10.24 -3.62 2.98
N ALA A 108 10.83 -4.07 1.86
CA ALA A 108 12.04 -4.89 1.87
C ALA A 108 13.23 -4.21 2.56
N VAL A 109 13.28 -2.87 2.58
CA VAL A 109 14.33 -2.08 3.25
C VAL A 109 13.90 -1.69 4.66
N SER A 110 12.69 -1.18 4.85
CA SER A 110 12.26 -0.61 6.13
C SER A 110 12.01 -1.67 7.21
N LEU A 111 11.48 -2.84 6.85
CA LEU A 111 11.18 -3.88 7.84
C LEU A 111 12.46 -4.41 8.53
N PRO A 112 13.56 -4.72 7.81
CA PRO A 112 14.81 -5.05 8.46
C PRO A 112 15.44 -3.89 9.22
N ALA A 113 15.42 -2.69 8.65
CA ALA A 113 15.99 -1.49 9.29
C ALA A 113 15.30 -1.16 10.63
N LEU A 114 14.02 -1.54 10.77
CA LEU A 114 13.24 -1.40 12.00
C LEU A 114 13.23 -2.70 12.86
N ASP A 115 14.02 -3.70 12.56
CA ASP A 115 14.01 -5.02 13.23
C ASP A 115 12.59 -5.65 13.34
N VAL A 116 11.76 -5.45 12.32
CA VAL A 116 10.41 -6.03 12.25
C VAL A 116 10.42 -7.39 11.59
N ALA A 117 11.27 -7.57 10.58
CA ALA A 117 11.49 -8.82 9.88
C ALA A 117 12.97 -8.94 9.47
N PRO A 118 13.50 -10.15 9.26
CA PRO A 118 14.82 -10.32 8.67
C PRO A 118 14.86 -9.79 7.24
N PRO A 119 16.05 -9.46 6.68
CA PRO A 119 16.19 -9.13 5.26
C PRO A 119 15.58 -10.21 4.37
N PHE A 120 14.91 -9.78 3.28
CA PHE A 120 14.13 -10.68 2.41
C PHE A 120 14.96 -11.82 1.79
N VAL A 121 16.28 -11.63 1.66
CA VAL A 121 17.22 -12.67 1.17
C VAL A 121 17.27 -13.92 2.07
N PHE A 122 16.83 -13.79 3.32
CA PHE A 122 16.70 -14.90 4.28
C PHE A 122 15.27 -15.47 4.35
N TRP A 123 14.31 -14.93 3.57
CA TRP A 123 12.97 -15.50 3.50
C TRP A 123 12.97 -16.73 2.59
N GLY A 124 12.06 -17.66 2.87
CA GLY A 124 11.81 -18.79 1.96
C GLY A 124 11.26 -18.29 0.61
N ARG A 125 11.58 -18.99 -0.48
CA ARG A 125 11.10 -18.63 -1.83
C ARG A 125 9.59 -18.51 -1.92
N GLU A 126 8.86 -19.37 -1.20
CA GLU A 126 7.41 -19.34 -1.12
C GLU A 126 6.92 -18.04 -0.45
N GLU A 127 7.51 -17.65 0.67
CA GLU A 127 7.14 -16.43 1.39
C GLU A 127 7.41 -15.18 0.54
N VAL A 128 8.53 -15.13 -0.18
CA VAL A 128 8.83 -14.03 -1.11
C VAL A 128 7.78 -14.00 -2.24
N ALA A 129 7.44 -15.14 -2.82
CA ALA A 129 6.47 -15.20 -3.92
C ALA A 129 5.08 -14.75 -3.48
N ILE A 130 4.65 -15.14 -2.29
CA ILE A 130 3.36 -14.74 -1.70
C ILE A 130 3.35 -13.24 -1.39
N ASP A 131 4.41 -12.73 -0.80
CA ASP A 131 4.52 -11.31 -0.47
C ASP A 131 4.51 -10.45 -1.75
N VAL A 132 5.27 -10.82 -2.77
CA VAL A 132 5.26 -10.18 -4.09
C VAL A 132 3.87 -10.26 -4.74
N LEU A 133 3.17 -11.40 -4.63
CA LEU A 133 1.81 -11.55 -5.15
C LEU A 133 0.86 -10.51 -4.53
N HIS A 134 0.84 -10.38 -3.21
CA HIS A 134 -0.05 -9.44 -2.54
C HIS A 134 0.26 -7.99 -2.90
N HIS A 135 1.54 -7.62 -2.98
CA HIS A 135 1.96 -6.30 -3.41
C HIS A 135 1.64 -6.03 -4.90
N THR A 136 1.70 -7.06 -5.75
CA THR A 136 1.26 -6.97 -7.15
C THR A 136 -0.25 -6.73 -7.23
N VAL A 137 -1.06 -7.46 -6.46
CA VAL A 137 -2.51 -7.22 -6.37
C VAL A 137 -2.80 -5.79 -5.94
N TYR A 138 -2.12 -5.30 -4.91
CA TYR A 138 -2.22 -3.91 -4.47
C TYR A 138 -1.90 -2.92 -5.59
N ALA A 139 -0.75 -3.07 -6.25
CA ALA A 139 -0.29 -2.14 -7.27
C ALA A 139 -1.22 -2.11 -8.49
N VAL A 140 -1.68 -3.28 -8.96
CA VAL A 140 -2.59 -3.39 -10.11
C VAL A 140 -3.95 -2.80 -9.78
N ALA A 141 -4.52 -3.11 -8.62
CA ALA A 141 -5.80 -2.55 -8.20
C ALA A 141 -5.74 -1.03 -8.00
N THR A 142 -4.68 -0.52 -7.37
CA THR A 142 -4.42 0.92 -7.23
C THR A 142 -4.28 1.58 -8.61
N GLY A 143 -3.50 0.98 -9.51
CA GLY A 143 -3.30 1.48 -10.87
C GLY A 143 -4.60 1.57 -11.65
N ALA A 144 -5.39 0.49 -11.66
CA ALA A 144 -6.68 0.43 -12.35
C ALA A 144 -7.68 1.46 -11.79
N ALA A 145 -7.80 1.55 -10.46
CA ALA A 145 -8.68 2.52 -9.83
C ALA A 145 -8.28 3.96 -10.18
N TYR A 146 -6.98 4.28 -10.15
CA TYR A 146 -6.49 5.60 -10.53
C TYR A 146 -6.85 5.96 -11.98
N GLU A 147 -6.64 5.04 -12.93
CA GLU A 147 -6.97 5.29 -14.34
C GLU A 147 -8.48 5.49 -14.57
N LEU A 148 -9.32 4.74 -13.86
CA LEU A 148 -10.78 4.93 -13.92
C LEU A 148 -11.21 6.31 -13.41
N ILE A 149 -10.64 6.76 -12.28
CA ILE A 149 -10.91 8.09 -11.72
C ILE A 149 -10.45 9.17 -12.68
N ALA A 150 -9.24 9.04 -13.21
CA ALA A 150 -8.68 10.00 -14.17
C ALA A 150 -9.47 10.05 -15.49
N ALA A 151 -9.98 8.92 -15.97
CA ALA A 151 -10.85 8.86 -17.14
C ALA A 151 -12.19 9.55 -16.88
N GLY A 152 -12.81 9.30 -15.72
CA GLY A 152 -14.06 9.97 -15.32
C GLY A 152 -13.93 11.50 -15.29
N ARG A 153 -12.82 12.03 -14.78
CA ARG A 153 -12.56 13.48 -14.78
C ARG A 153 -12.39 14.06 -16.17
N ARG A 154 -11.75 13.34 -17.09
CA ARG A 154 -11.60 13.80 -18.49
C ARG A 154 -12.93 13.89 -19.20
N ASN A 155 -13.83 12.95 -18.93
CA ASN A 155 -15.14 12.89 -19.58
C ASN A 155 -16.19 13.82 -18.95
N GLY A 156 -16.03 14.19 -17.67
CA GLY A 156 -16.99 15.07 -16.96
C GLY A 156 -16.62 16.55 -16.98
N GLY A 157 -15.50 16.95 -17.59
CA GLY A 157 -15.02 18.33 -17.67
C GLY A 157 -15.27 19.01 -19.02
N GLY A 158 -16.15 18.44 -19.89
CA GLY A 158 -16.54 18.97 -21.17
C GLY A 158 -17.80 19.85 -21.14
#